data_02bb9730b1a042fcc9fa1e19911010dd
#
_entry.id   02bb9730b1a042fcc9fa1e19911010dd
#
_cell.length_a   1.000
_cell.length_b   1.000
_cell.length_c   1.000
_cell.angle_alpha   90.00
_cell.angle_beta   90.00
_cell.angle_gamma   90.00
#
_symmetry.space_group_name_H-M   'P 1'
#
loop_
_entity.id
_entity.type
_entity.pdbx_description
1 polymer ?
#
loop_
_entity_poly.entity_id
_entity_poly.type
_entity_poly.pdbx_seq_one_letter_code
_entity_poly.pdbx_strand_id
1 'polypeptide(L)'
;MLIQSNLISMNNYKNILLTIEFSEHDEAVAEKAKDLAEQLKAQLHIIHVLDNIPMPDTPYGTVIPLDENTHDKLLEAEKGKLRRIGNQLGIALSQCWMVWGNPQEEIIQLAVKLQIDLIVVGSHGRHGLAVLMGSTAKDVLYRAQCDVLAIHLKNT
;
A
#
# COMPACT_ATOMS: atom_id res chain seq x y z
N MET A 1 -20.16 1.01 -29.69
CA MET A 1 -19.30 2.19 -29.57
C MET A 1 -19.17 2.65 -28.14
N LEU A 2 -20.24 2.90 -27.41
CA LEU A 2 -20.24 3.28 -25.98
C LEU A 2 -19.63 2.20 -25.11
N ILE A 3 -19.87 0.93 -25.41
CA ILE A 3 -19.32 -0.21 -24.67
C ILE A 3 -17.80 -0.27 -24.83
N GLN A 4 -17.27 -0.01 -25.99
CA GLN A 4 -15.83 0.03 -26.24
C GLN A 4 -15.15 1.17 -25.50
N SER A 5 -15.77 2.34 -25.43
CA SER A 5 -15.25 3.48 -24.69
C SER A 5 -15.20 3.20 -23.19
N ASN A 6 -16.23 2.54 -22.64
CA ASN A 6 -16.26 2.16 -21.24
C ASN A 6 -15.22 1.09 -20.90
N LEU A 7 -15.00 0.11 -21.80
CA LEU A 7 -13.95 -0.90 -21.62
C LEU A 7 -12.55 -0.28 -21.65
N ILE A 8 -12.32 0.68 -22.54
CA ILE A 8 -11.05 1.41 -22.61
C ILE A 8 -10.83 2.22 -21.32
N SER A 9 -11.88 2.87 -20.79
CA SER A 9 -11.76 3.63 -19.54
C SER A 9 -11.56 2.74 -18.32
N MET A 10 -12.10 1.51 -18.28
CA MET A 10 -11.87 0.54 -17.22
C MET A 10 -10.44 -0.03 -17.22
N ASN A 11 -9.75 0.01 -18.33
CA ASN A 11 -8.38 -0.47 -18.48
C ASN A 11 -7.32 0.61 -18.20
N ASN A 12 -7.72 1.72 -17.60
CA ASN A 12 -6.81 2.85 -17.35
C ASN A 12 -5.94 2.71 -16.10
N TYR A 13 -6.17 1.72 -15.26
CA TYR A 13 -5.32 1.50 -14.11
C TYR A 13 -4.05 0.77 -14.55
N LYS A 14 -2.92 1.45 -14.47
CA LYS A 14 -1.60 0.92 -14.84
C LYS A 14 -0.71 0.66 -13.64
N ASN A 15 -0.89 1.43 -12.58
CA ASN A 15 -0.08 1.34 -11.37
C ASN A 15 -0.98 1.33 -10.14
N ILE A 16 -0.93 0.25 -9.39
CA ILE A 16 -1.75 0.04 -8.20
C ILE A 16 -0.84 0.03 -6.98
N LEU A 17 -1.24 0.71 -5.91
CA LEU A 17 -0.53 0.73 -4.64
C LEU A 17 -1.40 0.07 -3.57
N LEU A 18 -0.93 -1.05 -3.03
CA LEU A 18 -1.57 -1.76 -1.93
C LEU A 18 -0.93 -1.34 -0.62
N THR A 19 -1.73 -0.94 0.35
CA THR A 19 -1.25 -0.66 1.70
C THR A 19 -1.25 -1.92 2.54
N ILE A 20 -0.13 -2.21 3.18
CA ILE A 20 0.09 -3.39 4.03
C ILE A 20 0.29 -2.92 5.47
N GLU A 21 -0.42 -3.51 6.41
CA GLU A 21 -0.42 -3.08 7.81
C GLU A 21 0.12 -4.13 8.78
N PHE A 22 0.51 -5.30 8.29
CA PHE A 22 0.92 -6.47 9.07
C PHE A 22 -0.20 -6.96 10.00
N SER A 23 -1.42 -6.90 9.51
CA SER A 23 -2.60 -7.45 10.18
C SER A 23 -2.92 -8.86 9.68
N GLU A 24 -3.78 -9.56 10.40
CA GLU A 24 -4.26 -10.89 9.99
C GLU A 24 -5.07 -10.87 8.69
N HIS A 25 -5.52 -9.70 8.26
CA HIS A 25 -6.33 -9.54 7.06
C HIS A 25 -5.51 -9.21 5.80
N ASP A 26 -4.22 -8.99 5.94
CA ASP A 26 -3.35 -8.58 4.83
C ASP A 26 -3.38 -9.57 3.66
N GLU A 27 -3.38 -10.87 3.97
CA GLU A 27 -3.37 -11.90 2.93
C GLU A 27 -4.61 -11.81 2.03
N ALA A 28 -5.79 -11.67 2.62
CA ALA A 28 -7.04 -11.57 1.86
C ALA A 28 -7.09 -10.31 1.00
N VAL A 29 -6.67 -9.18 1.54
CA VAL A 29 -6.60 -7.91 0.79
C VAL A 29 -5.57 -7.98 -0.32
N ALA A 30 -4.41 -8.57 -0.01
CA ALA A 30 -3.31 -8.71 -0.97
C ALA A 30 -3.68 -9.60 -2.16
N GLU A 31 -4.35 -10.71 -1.90
CA GLU A 31 -4.83 -11.59 -2.97
C GLU A 31 -5.80 -10.89 -3.91
N LYS A 32 -6.74 -10.13 -3.36
CA LYS A 32 -7.69 -9.35 -4.18
C LYS A 32 -6.98 -8.27 -4.99
N ALA A 33 -6.03 -7.58 -4.40
CA ALA A 33 -5.25 -6.56 -5.11
C ALA A 33 -4.42 -7.18 -6.23
N LYS A 34 -3.82 -8.34 -5.97
CA LYS A 34 -3.04 -9.07 -6.97
C LYS A 34 -3.93 -9.51 -8.13
N ASP A 35 -5.09 -10.12 -7.84
CA ASP A 35 -6.03 -10.55 -8.88
C ASP A 35 -6.47 -9.36 -9.73
N LEU A 36 -6.78 -8.24 -9.10
CA LEU A 36 -7.17 -7.03 -9.79
C LEU A 36 -6.05 -6.53 -10.71
N ALA A 37 -4.82 -6.48 -10.21
CA ALA A 37 -3.66 -6.05 -10.98
C ALA A 37 -3.42 -6.96 -12.20
N GLU A 38 -3.56 -8.27 -12.02
CA GLU A 38 -3.42 -9.24 -13.11
C GLU A 38 -4.49 -9.04 -14.18
N GLN A 39 -5.76 -8.90 -13.77
CA GLN A 39 -6.86 -8.68 -14.69
C GLN A 39 -6.73 -7.38 -15.48
N LEU A 40 -6.23 -6.34 -14.85
CA LEU A 40 -6.06 -5.03 -15.47
C LEU A 40 -4.69 -4.88 -16.17
N LYS A 41 -3.82 -5.87 -16.05
CA LYS A 41 -2.42 -5.82 -16.54
C LYS A 41 -1.68 -4.61 -15.98
N ALA A 42 -1.95 -4.31 -14.71
CA ALA A 42 -1.33 -3.20 -13.98
C ALA A 42 -0.14 -3.70 -13.15
N GLN A 43 0.81 -2.82 -12.90
CA GLN A 43 1.88 -3.08 -11.94
C GLN A 43 1.35 -2.91 -10.52
N LEU A 44 1.69 -3.84 -9.65
CA LEU A 44 1.33 -3.78 -8.25
C LEU A 44 2.55 -3.40 -7.42
N HIS A 45 2.43 -2.32 -6.68
CA HIS A 45 3.38 -1.90 -5.66
C HIS A 45 2.75 -2.11 -4.30
N ILE A 46 3.55 -2.42 -3.30
CA ILE A 46 3.08 -2.51 -1.92
C ILE A 46 3.85 -1.52 -1.05
N ILE A 47 3.16 -0.95 -0.07
CA ILE A 47 3.75 -0.05 0.90
C ILE A 47 3.36 -0.46 2.32
N HIS A 48 4.35 -0.48 3.20
CA HIS A 48 4.14 -0.48 4.64
C HIS A 48 4.77 0.79 5.22
N VAL A 49 3.98 1.59 5.92
CA VAL A 49 4.50 2.78 6.59
C VAL A 49 4.87 2.41 8.02
N LEU A 50 6.14 2.60 8.33
CA LEU A 50 6.71 2.30 9.63
C LEU A 50 6.48 3.49 10.54
N ASP A 51 5.68 3.31 11.60
CA ASP A 51 5.34 4.39 12.54
C ASP A 51 5.43 3.95 14.00
N ASN A 52 5.80 2.69 14.25
CA ASN A 52 5.77 2.08 15.57
C ASN A 52 7.16 1.74 16.15
N ILE A 53 8.21 2.09 15.45
CA ILE A 53 9.61 1.92 15.92
C ILE A 53 10.21 3.32 16.07
N PRO A 54 10.78 3.66 17.22
CA PRO A 54 11.43 4.96 17.39
C PRO A 54 12.64 5.10 16.45
N MET A 55 12.65 6.15 15.65
CA MET A 55 13.77 6.49 14.75
C MET A 55 14.04 7.99 14.86
N PRO A 56 14.56 8.46 16.03
CA PRO A 56 14.58 9.88 16.36
C PRO A 56 15.42 10.75 15.41
N ASP A 57 16.44 10.16 14.80
CA ASP A 57 17.33 10.89 13.89
C ASP A 57 16.99 10.70 12.41
N THR A 58 15.83 10.10 12.13
CA THR A 58 15.42 9.79 10.77
C THR A 58 14.27 10.69 10.35
N PRO A 59 14.41 11.46 9.27
CA PRO A 59 13.31 12.29 8.78
C PRO A 59 12.13 11.46 8.28
N TYR A 60 10.92 11.96 8.46
CA TYR A 60 9.74 11.36 7.87
C TYR A 60 9.88 11.35 6.33
N GLY A 61 9.40 10.28 5.71
CA GLY A 61 9.52 10.08 4.27
C GLY A 61 10.75 9.28 3.87
N THR A 62 11.61 8.92 4.82
CA THR A 62 12.79 8.10 4.52
C THR A 62 12.36 6.70 4.10
N VAL A 63 12.81 6.30 2.91
CA VAL A 63 12.61 4.94 2.40
C VAL A 63 13.65 4.02 3.04
N ILE A 64 13.17 2.96 3.66
CA ILE A 64 14.03 1.97 4.33
C ILE A 64 14.43 0.91 3.30
N PRO A 65 15.74 0.72 3.02
CA PRO A 65 16.18 -0.29 2.06
C PRO A 65 15.83 -1.70 2.53
N LEU A 66 15.19 -2.48 1.67
CA LEU A 66 14.81 -3.86 1.98
C LEU A 66 15.88 -4.88 1.59
N ASP A 67 16.80 -4.49 0.72
CA ASP A 67 17.89 -5.32 0.21
C ASP A 67 19.16 -5.28 1.08
N GLU A 68 19.14 -4.49 2.14
CA GLU A 68 20.26 -4.35 3.07
C GLU A 68 19.87 -4.91 4.43
N ASN A 69 20.83 -5.52 5.12
CA ASN A 69 20.62 -5.97 6.50
C ASN A 69 20.84 -4.81 7.46
N THR A 70 20.08 -4.80 8.54
CA THR A 70 20.24 -3.82 9.60
C THR A 70 20.53 -4.52 10.93
N HIS A 71 21.28 -3.84 11.81
CA HIS A 71 21.60 -4.33 13.15
C HIS A 71 20.43 -4.14 14.13
N ASP A 72 19.48 -3.29 13.82
CA ASP A 72 18.28 -3.11 14.64
C ASP A 72 17.35 -4.31 14.43
N LYS A 73 17.16 -5.10 15.49
CA LYS A 73 16.39 -6.34 15.42
C LYS A 73 14.91 -6.09 15.13
N LEU A 74 14.34 -5.03 15.69
CA LEU A 74 12.93 -4.69 15.45
C LEU A 74 12.70 -4.27 14.01
N LEU A 75 13.58 -3.42 13.51
CA LEU A 75 13.52 -2.97 12.12
C LEU A 75 13.71 -4.13 11.15
N GLU A 76 14.70 -5.00 11.41
CA GLU A 76 14.94 -6.16 10.54
C GLU A 76 13.73 -7.12 10.53
N ALA A 77 13.06 -7.30 11.67
CA ALA A 77 11.86 -8.12 11.75
C ALA A 77 10.73 -7.54 10.89
N GLU A 78 10.53 -6.24 10.92
CA GLU A 78 9.52 -5.56 10.09
C GLU A 78 9.85 -5.66 8.60
N LYS A 79 11.11 -5.45 8.25
CA LYS A 79 11.59 -5.63 6.86
C LYS A 79 11.35 -7.06 6.37
N GLY A 80 11.61 -8.04 7.21
CA GLY A 80 11.40 -9.46 6.89
C GLY A 80 9.93 -9.78 6.60
N LYS A 81 9.01 -9.18 7.33
CA LYS A 81 7.56 -9.35 7.08
C LYS A 81 7.18 -8.85 5.68
N LEU A 82 7.66 -7.68 5.30
CA LEU A 82 7.34 -7.10 4.00
C LEU A 82 7.98 -7.90 2.86
N ARG A 83 9.23 -8.35 3.03
CA ARG A 83 9.88 -9.23 2.04
C ARG A 83 9.09 -10.50 1.81
N ARG A 84 8.58 -11.12 2.87
CA ARG A 84 7.78 -12.36 2.77
C ARG A 84 6.48 -12.12 2.01
N ILE A 85 5.80 -11.04 2.30
CA ILE A 85 4.55 -10.69 1.60
C ILE A 85 4.83 -10.46 0.11
N GLY A 86 5.85 -9.69 -0.21
CA GLY A 86 6.25 -9.45 -1.60
C GLY A 86 6.59 -10.74 -2.33
N ASN A 87 7.33 -11.63 -1.68
CA ASN A 87 7.69 -12.93 -2.24
C ASN A 87 6.47 -13.82 -2.48
N GLN A 88 5.54 -13.87 -1.53
CA GLN A 88 4.29 -14.63 -1.66
C GLN A 88 3.43 -14.12 -2.82
N LEU A 89 3.41 -12.83 -3.04
CA LEU A 89 2.65 -12.21 -4.13
C LEU A 89 3.39 -12.25 -5.48
N GLY A 90 4.63 -12.72 -5.50
CA GLY A 90 5.44 -12.68 -6.71
C GLY A 90 5.81 -11.27 -7.15
N ILE A 91 5.88 -10.34 -6.21
CA ILE A 91 6.23 -8.93 -6.47
C ILE A 91 7.73 -8.75 -6.29
N ALA A 92 8.36 -8.07 -7.25
CA ALA A 92 9.79 -7.75 -7.16
C ALA A 92 10.07 -6.87 -5.94
N LEU A 93 11.23 -7.05 -5.32
CA LEU A 93 11.64 -6.29 -4.15
C LEU A 93 11.64 -4.78 -4.43
N SER A 94 11.95 -4.38 -5.65
CA SER A 94 11.91 -2.99 -6.09
C SER A 94 10.50 -2.37 -6.11
N GLN A 95 9.47 -3.19 -6.01
CA GLN A 95 8.06 -2.75 -5.94
C GLN A 95 7.51 -2.83 -4.50
N CYS A 96 8.35 -3.19 -3.54
CA CYS A 96 8.02 -3.25 -2.13
C CYS A 96 8.65 -2.05 -1.41
N TRP A 97 7.84 -1.28 -0.71
CA TRP A 97 8.25 -0.01 -0.12
C TRP A 97 7.99 -0.01 1.37
N MET A 98 9.04 0.19 2.15
CA MET A 98 8.93 0.48 3.57
C MET A 98 9.35 1.93 3.78
N VAL A 99 8.45 2.74 4.33
CA VAL A 99 8.67 4.18 4.50
C VAL A 99 8.45 4.55 5.96
N TRP A 100 9.38 5.28 6.52
CA TRP A 100 9.25 5.85 7.85
C TRP A 100 8.43 7.12 7.82
N GLY A 101 7.40 7.22 8.65
CA GLY A 101 6.66 8.46 8.76
C GLY A 101 5.20 8.28 9.17
N ASN A 102 4.41 9.26 8.83
CA ASN A 102 2.96 9.26 9.05
C ASN A 102 2.28 8.48 7.92
N PRO A 103 1.46 7.46 8.21
CA PRO A 103 0.89 6.62 7.16
C PRO A 103 0.12 7.38 6.10
N GLN A 104 -0.74 8.30 6.49
CA GLN A 104 -1.57 9.03 5.52
C GLN A 104 -0.72 9.89 4.58
N GLU A 105 0.27 10.58 5.13
CA GLU A 105 1.16 11.43 4.35
C GLU A 105 2.04 10.61 3.40
N GLU A 106 2.64 9.54 3.91
CA GLU A 106 3.59 8.76 3.12
C GLU A 106 2.91 7.95 2.01
N ILE A 107 1.70 7.47 2.24
CA ILE A 107 0.91 6.79 1.20
C ILE A 107 0.62 7.76 0.06
N ILE A 108 0.17 8.97 0.37
CA ILE A 108 -0.13 10.00 -0.65
C ILE A 108 1.13 10.39 -1.42
N GLN A 109 2.22 10.64 -0.72
CA GLN A 109 3.46 11.07 -1.35
C GLN A 109 4.03 9.99 -2.26
N LEU A 110 4.02 8.74 -1.84
CA LEU A 110 4.50 7.64 -2.68
C LEU A 110 3.59 7.44 -3.89
N ALA A 111 2.28 7.56 -3.70
CA ALA A 111 1.33 7.45 -4.81
C ALA A 111 1.61 8.48 -5.90
N VAL A 112 1.90 9.72 -5.53
CA VAL A 112 2.28 10.77 -6.48
C VAL A 112 3.61 10.42 -7.16
N LYS A 113 4.60 10.04 -6.39
CA LYS A 113 5.95 9.72 -6.89
C LYS A 113 5.93 8.58 -7.91
N LEU A 114 5.13 7.56 -7.66
CA LEU A 114 5.05 6.37 -8.52
C LEU A 114 3.96 6.49 -9.60
N GLN A 115 3.28 7.62 -9.67
CA GLN A 115 2.15 7.81 -10.61
C GLN A 115 1.08 6.73 -10.46
N ILE A 116 0.69 6.48 -9.21
CA ILE A 116 -0.32 5.49 -8.88
C ILE A 116 -1.70 5.94 -9.37
N ASP A 117 -2.42 5.03 -10.01
CA ASP A 117 -3.78 5.25 -10.51
C ASP A 117 -4.85 4.79 -9.52
N LEU A 118 -4.51 3.82 -8.67
CA LEU A 118 -5.44 3.22 -7.72
C LEU A 118 -4.72 2.83 -6.45
N ILE A 119 -5.20 3.33 -5.32
CA ILE A 119 -4.75 2.90 -3.99
C ILE A 119 -5.74 1.87 -3.46
N VAL A 120 -5.25 0.72 -3.00
CA VAL A 120 -6.08 -0.33 -2.40
C VAL A 120 -5.79 -0.39 -0.91
N VAL A 121 -6.85 -0.31 -0.10
CA VAL A 121 -6.78 -0.39 1.36
C VAL A 121 -7.72 -1.47 1.88
N GLY A 122 -7.40 -2.08 3.02
CA GLY A 122 -8.33 -2.96 3.72
C GLY A 122 -9.27 -2.16 4.61
N SER A 123 -10.45 -2.71 4.88
CA SER A 123 -11.45 -2.07 5.75
C SER A 123 -11.15 -2.27 7.25
N HIS A 124 -10.25 -3.20 7.58
CA HIS A 124 -9.81 -3.48 8.94
C HIS A 124 -8.31 -3.33 9.04
N GLY A 125 -7.81 -3.21 10.25
CA GLY A 125 -6.40 -3.05 10.53
C GLY A 125 -6.09 -1.66 11.06
N ARG A 126 -4.82 -1.46 11.43
CA ARG A 126 -4.37 -0.27 12.13
C ARG A 126 -4.47 1.00 11.30
N HIS A 127 -4.26 0.90 9.99
CA HIS A 127 -4.26 2.02 9.04
C HIS A 127 -5.27 1.84 7.92
N GLY A 128 -6.28 0.98 8.12
CA GLY A 128 -7.31 0.72 7.13
C GLY A 128 -8.46 1.73 7.17
N LEU A 129 -9.62 1.30 6.72
CA LEU A 129 -10.79 2.15 6.58
C LEU A 129 -11.22 2.83 7.89
N ALA A 130 -10.98 2.19 9.05
CA ALA A 130 -11.27 2.79 10.36
C ALA A 130 -10.46 4.06 10.60
N VAL A 131 -9.19 4.08 10.19
CA VAL A 131 -8.35 5.28 10.20
C VAL A 131 -8.84 6.26 9.15
N LEU A 132 -9.27 5.74 8.01
CA LEU A 132 -9.83 6.55 6.93
C LEU A 132 -11.21 7.14 7.28
N MET A 133 -11.90 6.67 8.28
CA MET A 133 -13.18 7.26 8.72
C MET A 133 -13.01 8.42 9.72
N GLY A 134 -11.81 8.64 10.25
CA GLY A 134 -11.50 9.80 11.07
C GLY A 134 -11.22 11.05 10.22
N SER A 135 -11.00 12.18 10.89
CA SER A 135 -10.70 13.46 10.20
C SER A 135 -9.48 13.37 9.30
N THR A 136 -8.45 12.63 9.74
CA THR A 136 -7.22 12.43 8.96
C THR A 136 -7.47 11.64 7.70
N ALA A 137 -8.40 10.71 7.74
CA ALA A 137 -8.71 9.86 6.59
C ALA A 137 -9.54 10.57 5.53
N LYS A 138 -10.44 11.43 5.95
CA LYS A 138 -11.10 12.32 5.01
C LYS A 138 -10.05 13.13 4.25
N ASP A 139 -9.02 13.56 4.96
CA ASP A 139 -7.91 14.32 4.38
C ASP A 139 -7.18 13.51 3.30
N VAL A 140 -6.89 12.23 3.58
CA VAL A 140 -6.29 11.33 2.57
C VAL A 140 -7.18 11.19 1.35
N LEU A 141 -8.47 10.92 1.55
CA LEU A 141 -9.40 10.76 0.43
C LEU A 141 -9.50 12.01 -0.43
N TYR A 142 -9.52 13.19 0.20
CA TYR A 142 -9.58 14.46 -0.52
C TYR A 142 -8.26 14.85 -1.17
N ARG A 143 -7.14 14.47 -0.57
CA ARG A 143 -5.80 14.81 -1.07
C ARG A 143 -5.24 13.80 -2.05
N ALA A 144 -5.75 12.58 -2.06
CA ALA A 144 -5.34 11.58 -3.02
C ALA A 144 -5.68 12.06 -4.44
N GLN A 145 -4.70 12.00 -5.33
CA GLN A 145 -4.85 12.41 -6.72
C GLN A 145 -5.24 11.24 -7.63
N CYS A 146 -5.71 10.15 -7.03
CA CYS A 146 -6.09 8.94 -7.73
C CYS A 146 -7.27 8.28 -7.01
N ASP A 147 -7.83 7.25 -7.63
CA ASP A 147 -8.93 6.48 -7.07
C ASP A 147 -8.45 5.66 -5.86
N VAL A 148 -9.37 5.41 -4.94
CA VAL A 148 -9.12 4.61 -3.74
C VAL A 148 -10.18 3.52 -3.67
N LEU A 149 -9.72 2.27 -3.56
CA LEU A 149 -10.58 1.10 -3.40
C LEU A 149 -10.41 0.54 -1.99
N ALA A 150 -11.49 0.49 -1.23
CA ALA A 150 -11.49 -0.15 0.09
C ALA A 150 -12.05 -1.58 -0.05
N ILE A 151 -11.25 -2.56 0.33
CA ILE A 151 -11.67 -3.96 0.35
C ILE A 151 -12.39 -4.22 1.67
N HIS A 152 -13.67 -4.59 1.60
CA HIS A 152 -14.44 -4.92 2.77
C HIS A 152 -14.06 -6.30 3.30
N LEU A 153 -13.66 -6.36 4.56
CA LEU A 153 -13.30 -7.60 5.24
C LEU A 153 -14.41 -7.96 6.22
N LYS A 154 -14.87 -9.20 6.15
CA LYS A 154 -15.89 -9.69 7.06
C LYS A 154 -15.28 -9.92 8.44
N ASN A 155 -15.97 -9.46 9.48
CA ASN A 155 -15.65 -9.83 10.84
C ASN A 155 -16.00 -11.32 11.03
N THR A 156 -14.99 -12.11 11.30
CA THR A 156 -15.18 -13.53 11.64
C THR A 156 -14.90 -13.74 13.11
#